data_35dadc5cc040605a077b3e18656b75d9
#
_entry.id   35dadc5cc040605a077b3e18656b75d9
#
_cell.length_a   1.000
_cell.length_b   1.000
_cell.length_c   1.000
_cell.angle_alpha   90.00
_cell.angle_beta   90.00
_cell.angle_gamma   90.00
#
_symmetry.space_group_name_H-M   'P 1'
#
loop_
_entity.id
_entity.type
_entity.pdbx_description
1 polymer ?
#
loop_
_entity_poly.entity_id
_entity_poly.type
_entity_poly.pdbx_seq_one_letter_code
_entity_poly.pdbx_strand_id
1 'polypeptide(L)'
;MSVLSDPLEVTTYTGPELVSIRPERIYGSSLLRVAETFEFVPDTQRVTVLAELFQTHPDQMAVGVCDEKGKALGLVTRVHLFTLLGKPFGREVLSRKPVIEIIEHVENFDMNSNLFQTAEKLQESMDRSLVHYYLLTDAEGAFRGIFSSKDLLAYLSKITQEDIHLAGQLQERLVKGRLSQKGEGWSIEAFSQSAKGLGGDFYHVMPLPDGRLFLALGDVSGKGVAASVLTSLLWGVLQFYDYRKGLKRLLAQVNEALIRTFHLEKYLTGIFLLLDPKTRELTLADMGHGHSWLVRGGKARPLRFPGPTGASGMNLPLGIDLELTPQVYRTRLQTGDLLCLYTDGLTEQENEAGEEFGEVAVVRQACRHSKTPEALPDALVETLAQHQGTIPRLDDVTWLQLQVE
;
A
#
# COMPACT_ATOMS: atom_id res chain seq x y z
N MET A 1 -14.76 18.71 31.27
CA MET A 1 -14.60 17.29 31.61
C MET A 1 -13.17 17.16 32.11
N SER A 2 -13.03 16.76 33.37
CA SER A 2 -11.80 16.83 34.15
C SER A 2 -10.68 15.95 33.57
N VAL A 3 -9.55 16.55 33.27
CA VAL A 3 -8.29 15.84 33.04
C VAL A 3 -7.88 15.26 34.40
N LEU A 4 -8.04 13.97 34.57
CA LEU A 4 -7.47 13.25 35.71
C LEU A 4 -5.98 13.15 35.46
N SER A 5 -5.22 13.90 36.22
CA SER A 5 -3.79 13.70 36.43
C SER A 5 -3.63 12.46 37.32
N ASP A 6 -3.49 11.28 36.70
CA ASP A 6 -3.09 10.10 37.46
C ASP A 6 -1.61 10.22 37.85
N PRO A 7 -1.26 9.94 39.10
CA PRO A 7 0.11 9.96 39.55
C PRO A 7 0.91 8.84 38.86
N LEU A 8 2.13 9.18 38.42
CA LEU A 8 3.11 8.23 37.90
C LEU A 8 3.42 7.16 38.95
N GLU A 9 3.23 5.89 38.64
CA GLU A 9 3.83 4.83 39.45
C GLU A 9 5.35 4.82 39.20
N VAL A 10 6.07 5.31 40.20
CA VAL A 10 7.54 5.22 40.26
C VAL A 10 7.88 3.85 40.84
N THR A 11 8.28 2.90 39.98
CA THR A 11 8.81 1.63 40.43
C THR A 11 10.30 1.78 40.73
N THR A 12 10.66 1.86 41.99
CA THR A 12 12.06 1.87 42.45
C THR A 12 12.70 0.50 42.25
N TYR A 13 13.72 0.45 41.41
CA TYR A 13 14.58 -0.71 41.25
C TYR A 13 15.68 -0.67 42.34
N THR A 14 15.91 -1.77 43.04
CA THR A 14 16.96 -1.90 44.09
C THR A 14 18.34 -2.21 43.49
N GLY A 15 18.75 -1.38 42.59
CA GLY A 15 20.11 -1.29 42.01
C GLY A 15 20.56 0.17 42.05
N PRO A 16 21.69 0.56 41.42
CA PRO A 16 22.06 1.96 41.33
C PRO A 16 20.88 2.73 40.75
N GLU A 17 20.46 3.80 41.39
CA GLU A 17 19.21 4.57 41.23
C GLU A 17 18.76 4.83 39.77
N LEU A 18 18.36 3.78 39.07
CA LEU A 18 17.72 3.86 37.78
C LEU A 18 16.23 3.98 38.02
N VAL A 19 15.65 5.11 37.62
CA VAL A 19 14.21 5.35 37.74
C VAL A 19 13.57 5.06 36.41
N SER A 20 12.57 4.17 36.39
CA SER A 20 11.79 3.83 35.18
C SER A 20 10.39 4.41 35.29
N ILE A 21 9.95 5.14 34.26
CA ILE A 21 8.61 5.69 34.16
C ILE A 21 7.90 4.99 33.00
N ARG A 22 6.75 4.36 33.26
CA ARG A 22 5.92 3.80 32.20
C ARG A 22 4.58 4.51 32.16
N PRO A 23 4.21 5.18 31.06
CA PRO A 23 2.89 5.77 30.94
C PRO A 23 1.83 4.67 30.81
N GLU A 24 0.77 4.73 31.61
CA GLU A 24 -0.29 3.72 31.63
C GLU A 24 -1.09 3.63 30.32
N ARG A 25 -1.29 4.73 29.59
CA ARG A 25 -2.03 4.77 28.33
C ARG A 25 -1.50 5.84 27.38
N ILE A 26 -1.24 5.43 26.13
CA ILE A 26 -0.83 6.32 25.06
C ILE A 26 -1.96 6.41 24.04
N TYR A 27 -2.51 7.60 23.80
CA TYR A 27 -3.63 7.84 22.90
C TYR A 27 -3.21 8.58 21.63
N GLY A 28 -3.89 8.29 20.50
CA GLY A 28 -3.75 9.03 19.25
C GLY A 28 -2.38 8.91 18.59
N SER A 29 -1.97 9.95 17.86
CA SER A 29 -0.69 10.09 17.16
C SER A 29 0.37 10.83 17.99
N SER A 30 0.37 10.63 19.32
CA SER A 30 1.33 11.21 20.24
C SER A 30 2.73 10.66 20.00
N LEU A 31 3.74 11.53 20.08
CA LEU A 31 5.16 11.20 19.92
C LEU A 31 5.65 10.21 21.01
N LEU A 32 4.98 10.15 22.17
CA LEU A 32 5.28 9.18 23.22
C LEU A 32 5.21 7.72 22.76
N ARG A 33 4.48 7.42 21.66
CA ARG A 33 4.42 6.07 21.07
C ARG A 33 5.75 5.58 20.49
N VAL A 34 6.63 6.48 20.18
CA VAL A 34 7.95 6.19 19.59
C VAL A 34 9.02 6.00 20.66
N ALA A 35 8.73 6.40 21.91
CA ALA A 35 9.68 6.26 23.01
C ALA A 35 9.94 4.78 23.30
N GLU A 36 11.21 4.39 23.32
CA GLU A 36 11.66 3.05 23.70
C GLU A 36 12.39 3.04 25.03
N THR A 37 12.92 4.19 25.46
CA THR A 37 13.64 4.35 26.72
C THR A 37 12.85 5.25 27.67
N PHE A 38 12.51 4.73 28.83
CA PHE A 38 11.76 5.41 29.88
C PHE A 38 12.56 5.53 31.18
N GLU A 39 13.85 5.27 31.11
CA GLU A 39 14.79 5.25 32.21
C GLU A 39 15.57 6.55 32.28
N PHE A 40 15.75 7.05 33.49
CA PHE A 40 16.63 8.15 33.76
C PHE A 40 17.41 7.92 35.06
N VAL A 41 18.49 8.68 35.23
CA VAL A 41 19.31 8.74 36.46
C VAL A 41 19.30 10.16 37.00
N PRO A 42 19.47 10.34 38.33
CA PRO A 42 19.70 11.65 38.91
C PRO A 42 20.99 12.31 38.37
N ASP A 43 20.98 13.62 38.24
CA ASP A 43 22.13 14.42 37.79
C ASP A 43 23.38 14.25 38.65
N THR A 44 23.19 13.92 39.94
CA THR A 44 24.23 13.65 40.95
C THR A 44 24.82 12.23 40.83
N GLN A 45 24.23 11.35 40.03
CA GLN A 45 24.69 9.97 39.86
C GLN A 45 26.14 9.95 39.35
N ARG A 46 26.98 9.04 39.88
CA ARG A 46 28.36 8.91 39.41
C ARG A 46 28.46 8.27 38.04
N VAL A 47 29.40 8.77 37.24
CA VAL A 47 29.68 8.26 35.89
C VAL A 47 30.03 6.77 35.87
N THR A 48 30.72 6.26 36.90
CA THR A 48 31.04 4.82 37.04
C THR A 48 29.82 3.96 37.13
N VAL A 49 28.80 4.37 37.86
CA VAL A 49 27.56 3.64 38.04
C VAL A 49 26.77 3.56 36.70
N LEU A 50 26.77 4.67 35.96
CA LEU A 50 26.16 4.68 34.63
C LEU A 50 26.94 3.78 33.64
N ALA A 51 28.28 3.71 33.76
CA ALA A 51 29.06 2.80 32.93
C ALA A 51 28.79 1.33 33.25
N GLU A 52 28.63 0.97 34.53
CA GLU A 52 28.23 -0.38 34.95
C GLU A 52 26.82 -0.73 34.47
N LEU A 53 25.90 0.22 34.55
CA LEU A 53 24.52 0.05 34.01
C LEU A 53 24.55 -0.28 32.52
N PHE A 54 25.26 0.46 31.71
CA PHE A 54 25.38 0.18 30.28
C PHE A 54 26.14 -1.13 29.99
N GLN A 55 27.00 -1.62 30.86
CA GLN A 55 27.65 -2.92 30.70
C GLN A 55 26.72 -4.07 31.02
N THR A 56 25.91 -3.93 32.07
CA THR A 56 24.94 -4.97 32.50
C THR A 56 23.69 -5.01 31.62
N HIS A 57 23.36 -3.90 30.96
CA HIS A 57 22.22 -3.78 30.05
C HIS A 57 22.70 -3.40 28.63
N PRO A 58 23.17 -4.36 27.82
CA PRO A 58 23.76 -4.09 26.51
C PRO A 58 22.79 -3.45 25.51
N ASP A 59 21.50 -3.67 25.66
CA ASP A 59 20.45 -3.12 24.80
C ASP A 59 20.10 -1.66 25.14
N GLN A 60 20.50 -1.17 26.33
CA GLN A 60 20.29 0.22 26.73
C GLN A 60 21.26 1.14 25.97
N MET A 61 20.76 1.96 25.06
CA MET A 61 21.59 2.83 24.22
C MET A 61 21.66 4.28 24.71
N ALA A 62 20.65 4.73 25.45
CA ALA A 62 20.60 6.06 26.02
C ALA A 62 19.88 6.03 27.39
N VAL A 63 20.19 6.99 28.27
CA VAL A 63 19.52 7.15 29.56
C VAL A 63 19.30 8.65 29.78
N GLY A 64 18.13 9.04 30.26
CA GLY A 64 17.81 10.41 30.64
C GLY A 64 18.58 10.84 31.86
N VAL A 65 18.83 12.14 32.02
CA VAL A 65 19.39 12.74 33.22
C VAL A 65 18.42 13.79 33.72
N CYS A 66 17.99 13.66 34.99
CA CYS A 66 17.01 14.54 35.61
C CYS A 66 17.50 15.15 36.88
N ASP A 67 16.98 16.32 37.23
CA ASP A 67 17.15 16.91 38.55
C ASP A 67 16.32 16.18 39.63
N GLU A 68 16.46 16.62 40.88
CA GLU A 68 15.72 16.06 42.03
C GLU A 68 14.18 16.17 41.90
N LYS A 69 13.70 17.04 41.03
CA LYS A 69 12.25 17.21 40.75
C LYS A 69 11.75 16.39 39.53
N GLY A 70 12.63 15.60 38.91
CA GLY A 70 12.33 14.84 37.73
C GLY A 70 12.28 15.63 36.40
N LYS A 71 12.78 16.88 36.42
CA LYS A 71 12.91 17.70 35.23
C LYS A 71 14.08 17.20 34.38
N ALA A 72 13.86 17.04 33.09
CA ALA A 72 14.85 16.58 32.14
C ALA A 72 15.95 17.66 31.96
N LEU A 73 17.21 17.28 32.16
CA LEU A 73 18.38 18.14 31.94
C LEU A 73 19.12 17.79 30.64
N GLY A 74 19.08 16.56 30.23
CA GLY A 74 19.74 16.03 29.04
C GLY A 74 19.66 14.51 29.03
N LEU A 75 20.51 13.89 28.24
CA LEU A 75 20.69 12.43 28.23
C LEU A 75 22.16 12.07 28.10
N VAL A 76 22.50 10.81 28.35
CA VAL A 76 23.79 10.24 28.04
C VAL A 76 23.62 9.04 27.17
N THR A 77 24.26 9.06 26.00
CA THR A 77 24.28 7.89 25.14
C THR A 77 25.43 6.95 25.51
N ARG A 78 25.21 5.65 25.27
CA ARG A 78 26.24 4.62 25.44
C ARG A 78 27.51 4.96 24.68
N VAL A 79 27.37 5.39 23.43
CA VAL A 79 28.51 5.74 22.57
C VAL A 79 29.28 6.93 23.13
N HIS A 80 28.58 7.98 23.55
CA HIS A 80 29.20 9.16 24.13
C HIS A 80 29.99 8.81 25.40
N LEU A 81 29.37 8.11 26.34
CA LEU A 81 30.01 7.70 27.60
C LEU A 81 31.29 6.91 27.35
N PHE A 82 31.23 5.84 26.55
CA PHE A 82 32.43 5.01 26.33
C PHE A 82 33.49 5.70 25.47
N THR A 83 33.10 6.63 24.61
CA THR A 83 34.03 7.50 23.89
C THR A 83 34.81 8.40 24.88
N LEU A 84 34.12 8.99 25.85
CA LEU A 84 34.78 9.82 26.91
C LEU A 84 35.69 8.98 27.81
N LEU A 85 35.21 7.81 28.25
CA LEU A 85 36.01 6.91 29.13
C LEU A 85 37.18 6.24 28.37
N GLY A 86 37.15 6.17 27.04
CA GLY A 86 38.23 5.66 26.19
C GLY A 86 39.34 6.67 25.90
N LYS A 87 39.15 7.95 26.20
CA LYS A 87 40.20 8.99 26.07
C LYS A 87 41.33 8.75 27.06
N PRO A 88 42.58 9.20 26.76
CA PRO A 88 43.69 9.17 27.74
C PRO A 88 43.26 9.82 29.06
N PHE A 89 43.43 9.09 30.17
CA PHE A 89 43.01 9.48 31.54
C PHE A 89 41.49 9.68 31.72
N GLY A 90 40.64 9.29 30.73
CA GLY A 90 39.19 9.50 30.79
C GLY A 90 38.54 8.80 31.99
N ARG A 91 38.95 7.56 32.29
CA ARG A 91 38.44 6.82 33.44
C ARG A 91 38.85 7.45 34.78
N GLU A 92 40.11 7.85 34.93
CA GLU A 92 40.64 8.46 36.17
C GLU A 92 39.96 9.80 36.48
N VAL A 93 39.72 10.60 35.44
CA VAL A 93 39.13 11.93 35.57
C VAL A 93 37.61 11.86 35.80
N LEU A 94 36.90 10.98 35.08
CA LEU A 94 35.43 10.99 35.08
C LEU A 94 34.81 10.02 36.10
N SER A 95 35.54 9.01 36.60
CA SER A 95 34.97 7.97 37.45
C SER A 95 34.24 8.46 38.69
N ARG A 96 34.70 9.57 39.29
CA ARG A 96 34.14 10.18 40.53
C ARG A 96 33.19 11.35 40.24
N LYS A 97 33.06 11.76 38.98
CA LYS A 97 32.25 12.92 38.61
C LYS A 97 30.78 12.56 38.49
N PRO A 98 29.88 13.51 38.74
CA PRO A 98 28.46 13.34 38.50
C PRO A 98 28.15 13.34 37.01
N VAL A 99 27.09 12.62 36.60
CA VAL A 99 26.70 12.47 35.19
C VAL A 99 26.34 13.79 34.53
N ILE A 100 25.91 14.80 35.28
CA ILE A 100 25.62 16.14 34.75
C ILE A 100 26.81 16.76 34.00
N GLU A 101 28.07 16.37 34.31
CA GLU A 101 29.24 16.88 33.62
C GLU A 101 29.47 16.26 32.23
N ILE A 102 28.73 15.20 31.89
CA ILE A 102 28.91 14.47 30.64
C ILE A 102 27.62 14.38 29.83
N ILE A 103 26.58 15.13 30.20
CA ILE A 103 25.31 15.09 29.48
C ILE A 103 25.43 15.62 28.03
N GLU A 104 24.66 15.06 27.18
CA GLU A 104 24.41 15.56 25.84
C GLU A 104 23.15 16.42 25.88
N HIS A 105 23.25 17.66 25.44
CA HIS A 105 22.12 18.55 25.27
C HIS A 105 21.50 18.25 23.89
N VAL A 106 20.33 17.66 23.91
CA VAL A 106 19.61 17.25 22.70
C VAL A 106 18.29 18.03 22.55
N GLU A 107 17.72 17.99 21.37
CA GLU A 107 16.41 18.60 21.15
C GLU A 107 15.34 17.89 21.99
N ASN A 108 14.45 18.71 22.57
CA ASN A 108 13.41 18.27 23.47
C ASN A 108 12.05 18.49 22.83
N PHE A 109 11.16 17.49 22.90
CA PHE A 109 9.82 17.52 22.35
C PHE A 109 8.77 17.29 23.42
N ASP A 110 7.62 17.96 23.29
CA ASP A 110 6.45 17.63 24.10
C ASP A 110 5.96 16.23 23.73
N MET A 111 5.69 15.39 24.72
CA MET A 111 5.24 14.02 24.55
C MET A 111 3.94 13.90 23.75
N ASN A 112 3.10 14.96 23.78
CA ASN A 112 1.83 15.04 23.06
C ASN A 112 1.96 15.61 21.63
N SER A 113 3.19 16.00 21.21
CA SER A 113 3.42 16.49 19.86
C SER A 113 2.97 15.48 18.83
N ASN A 114 2.48 15.98 17.69
CA ASN A 114 2.05 15.12 16.59
C ASN A 114 3.26 14.45 15.93
N LEU A 115 3.22 13.13 15.88
CA LEU A 115 4.27 12.27 15.33
C LEU A 115 4.70 12.65 13.91
N PHE A 116 3.72 12.88 13.02
CA PHE A 116 3.98 13.18 11.60
C PHE A 116 4.61 14.56 11.42
N GLN A 117 4.12 15.57 12.13
CA GLN A 117 4.70 16.93 12.10
C GLN A 117 6.13 16.94 12.66
N THR A 118 6.37 16.15 13.71
CA THR A 118 7.73 16.03 14.27
C THR A 118 8.66 15.32 13.28
N ALA A 119 8.20 14.28 12.62
CA ALA A 119 8.98 13.57 11.60
C ALA A 119 9.34 14.49 10.42
N GLU A 120 8.41 15.29 9.94
CA GLU A 120 8.62 16.28 8.87
C GLU A 120 9.70 17.32 9.29
N LYS A 121 9.56 17.89 10.51
CA LYS A 121 10.55 18.83 11.05
C LYS A 121 11.95 18.21 11.16
N LEU A 122 12.05 16.97 11.61
CA LEU A 122 13.33 16.30 11.79
C LEU A 122 13.96 15.88 10.47
N GLN A 123 13.18 15.64 9.42
CA GLN A 123 13.69 15.24 8.10
C GLN A 123 14.68 16.26 7.53
N GLU A 124 14.45 17.55 7.77
CA GLU A 124 15.32 18.63 7.29
C GLU A 124 16.67 18.70 8.03
N SER A 125 16.72 18.23 9.28
CA SER A 125 17.88 18.35 10.19
C SER A 125 18.67 17.06 10.38
N MET A 126 18.14 15.91 9.92
CA MET A 126 18.79 14.61 10.12
C MET A 126 20.02 14.42 9.23
N ASP A 127 21.19 14.25 9.83
CA ASP A 127 22.32 13.59 9.17
C ASP A 127 22.02 12.09 9.02
N ARG A 128 21.95 11.62 7.79
CA ARG A 128 21.58 10.22 7.45
C ARG A 128 22.59 9.18 7.96
N SER A 129 23.75 9.61 8.41
CA SER A 129 24.85 8.72 8.83
C SER A 129 24.84 8.41 10.33
N LEU A 130 24.09 9.18 11.16
CA LEU A 130 24.12 9.08 12.61
C LEU A 130 22.73 8.83 13.20
N VAL A 131 22.69 8.05 14.28
CA VAL A 131 21.46 7.91 15.09
C VAL A 131 21.41 9.07 16.08
N HIS A 132 20.39 9.91 15.95
CA HIS A 132 20.12 11.02 16.85
C HIS A 132 19.11 10.59 17.92
N TYR A 133 19.34 11.03 19.15
CA TYR A 133 18.46 10.80 20.29
C TYR A 133 17.79 12.10 20.71
N TYR A 134 16.55 12.01 21.16
CA TYR A 134 15.68 13.12 21.51
C TYR A 134 14.99 12.85 22.84
N LEU A 135 14.78 13.90 23.62
CA LEU A 135 14.05 13.84 24.89
C LEU A 135 12.57 14.10 24.67
N LEU A 136 11.75 13.39 25.43
CA LEU A 136 10.33 13.67 25.58
C LEU A 136 10.06 14.21 26.98
N THR A 137 9.34 15.32 27.04
CA THR A 137 8.90 15.93 28.30
C THR A 137 7.41 16.23 28.26
N ASP A 138 6.84 16.50 29.42
CA ASP A 138 5.53 17.15 29.50
C ASP A 138 5.64 18.69 29.45
N ALA A 139 4.49 19.36 29.64
CA ALA A 139 4.41 20.82 29.61
C ALA A 139 5.21 21.49 30.74
N GLU A 140 5.44 20.78 31.83
CA GLU A 140 6.21 21.22 33.02
C GLU A 140 7.71 20.94 32.86
N GLY A 141 8.10 20.21 31.78
CA GLY A 141 9.50 19.84 31.49
C GLY A 141 9.96 18.59 32.24
N ALA A 142 9.04 17.81 32.85
CA ALA A 142 9.39 16.55 33.47
C ALA A 142 9.67 15.48 32.40
N PHE A 143 10.64 14.64 32.67
CA PHE A 143 11.06 13.55 31.77
C PHE A 143 9.91 12.56 31.49
N ARG A 144 9.71 12.19 30.23
CA ARG A 144 8.67 11.26 29.79
C ARG A 144 9.20 10.12 28.92
N GLY A 145 10.42 10.23 28.44
CA GLY A 145 11.06 9.19 27.64
C GLY A 145 12.16 9.72 26.72
N ILE A 146 12.76 8.79 26.00
CA ILE A 146 13.73 9.04 24.94
C ILE A 146 13.28 8.25 23.70
N PHE A 147 13.42 8.85 22.53
CA PHE A 147 13.32 8.16 21.27
C PHE A 147 14.53 8.49 20.39
N SER A 148 14.83 7.63 19.45
CA SER A 148 15.84 7.88 18.42
C SER A 148 15.23 8.14 17.06
N SER A 149 16.03 8.70 16.15
CA SER A 149 15.66 8.79 14.73
C SER A 149 15.33 7.43 14.13
N LYS A 150 16.01 6.37 14.59
CA LYS A 150 15.74 4.99 14.17
C LYS A 150 14.36 4.51 14.64
N ASP A 151 13.99 4.77 15.88
CA ASP A 151 12.70 4.37 16.47
C ASP A 151 11.56 5.08 15.75
N LEU A 152 11.73 6.38 15.46
CA LEU A 152 10.77 7.17 14.69
C LEU A 152 10.54 6.56 13.30
N LEU A 153 11.60 6.27 12.56
CA LEU A 153 11.51 5.66 11.23
C LEU A 153 10.89 4.26 11.27
N ALA A 154 11.28 3.44 12.24
CA ALA A 154 10.73 2.10 12.41
C ALA A 154 9.22 2.15 12.70
N TYR A 155 8.80 3.06 13.58
CA TYR A 155 7.38 3.24 13.91
C TYR A 155 6.57 3.76 12.72
N LEU A 156 7.06 4.77 12.00
CA LEU A 156 6.41 5.30 10.79
C LEU A 156 6.27 4.23 9.70
N SER A 157 7.33 3.45 9.48
CA SER A 157 7.29 2.34 8.54
C SER A 157 6.21 1.31 8.92
N LYS A 158 6.13 0.96 10.22
CA LYS A 158 5.15 -0.01 10.74
C LYS A 158 3.72 0.46 10.50
N ILE A 159 3.37 1.69 10.93
CA ILE A 159 1.99 2.20 10.77
C ILE A 159 1.60 2.35 9.30
N THR A 160 2.54 2.79 8.44
CA THR A 160 2.30 2.88 7.00
C THR A 160 2.02 1.51 6.39
N GLN A 161 2.76 0.47 6.80
CA GLN A 161 2.50 -0.90 6.35
C GLN A 161 1.15 -1.44 6.84
N GLU A 162 0.78 -1.16 8.09
CA GLU A 162 -0.52 -1.55 8.66
C GLU A 162 -1.68 -0.88 7.89
N ASP A 163 -1.58 0.41 7.56
CA ASP A 163 -2.58 1.15 6.79
C ASP A 163 -2.70 0.63 5.35
N ILE A 164 -1.57 0.36 4.68
CA ILE A 164 -1.54 -0.24 3.34
C ILE A 164 -2.18 -1.63 3.37
N HIS A 165 -1.85 -2.45 4.35
CA HIS A 165 -2.43 -3.78 4.51
C HIS A 165 -3.95 -3.73 4.71
N LEU A 166 -4.43 -2.83 5.58
CA LEU A 166 -5.86 -2.64 5.80
C LEU A 166 -6.58 -2.17 4.52
N ALA A 167 -6.01 -1.21 3.80
CA ALA A 167 -6.57 -0.75 2.53
C ALA A 167 -6.62 -1.89 1.49
N GLY A 168 -5.58 -2.75 1.44
CA GLY A 168 -5.55 -3.95 0.58
C GLY A 168 -6.68 -4.93 0.92
N GLN A 169 -6.90 -5.21 2.21
CA GLN A 169 -8.01 -6.06 2.64
C GLN A 169 -9.39 -5.50 2.26
N LEU A 170 -9.55 -4.17 2.27
CA LEU A 170 -10.80 -3.54 1.82
C LEU A 170 -10.95 -3.64 0.30
N GLN A 171 -9.88 -3.41 -0.45
CA GLN A 171 -9.89 -3.54 -1.90
C GLN A 171 -10.19 -4.99 -2.36
N GLU A 172 -9.66 -6.00 -1.69
CA GLU A 172 -9.93 -7.43 -1.98
C GLU A 172 -11.41 -7.81 -1.87
N ARG A 173 -12.17 -7.09 -1.04
CA ARG A 173 -13.63 -7.28 -0.96
C ARG A 173 -14.36 -6.71 -2.18
N LEU A 174 -13.79 -5.73 -2.85
CA LEU A 174 -14.36 -5.11 -4.05
C LEU A 174 -13.90 -5.84 -5.31
N VAL A 175 -12.60 -6.08 -5.44
CA VAL A 175 -11.98 -6.83 -6.53
C VAL A 175 -11.53 -8.17 -5.97
N LYS A 176 -12.34 -9.22 -6.16
CA LYS A 176 -12.07 -10.55 -5.61
C LYS A 176 -10.79 -11.12 -6.21
N GLY A 177 -9.91 -11.70 -5.39
CA GLY A 177 -8.71 -12.37 -5.84
C GLY A 177 -9.01 -13.54 -6.80
N ARG A 178 -10.17 -14.19 -6.65
CA ARG A 178 -10.68 -15.23 -7.55
C ARG A 178 -12.20 -15.19 -7.66
N LEU A 179 -12.72 -15.41 -8.85
CA LEU A 179 -14.16 -15.51 -9.13
C LEU A 179 -14.42 -16.64 -10.11
N SER A 180 -15.37 -17.52 -9.76
CA SER A 180 -15.99 -18.47 -10.66
C SER A 180 -17.50 -18.28 -10.55
N GLN A 181 -18.17 -17.98 -11.64
CA GLN A 181 -19.61 -17.73 -11.65
C GLN A 181 -20.25 -18.27 -12.94
N LYS A 182 -21.39 -18.93 -12.79
CA LYS A 182 -22.17 -19.43 -13.90
C LYS A 182 -23.59 -18.87 -13.86
N GLY A 183 -24.17 -18.66 -15.05
CA GLY A 183 -25.55 -18.26 -15.25
C GLY A 183 -26.16 -18.95 -16.44
N GLU A 184 -27.36 -18.58 -16.80
CA GLU A 184 -28.03 -19.14 -17.95
C GLU A 184 -27.37 -18.69 -19.27
N GLY A 185 -26.68 -19.62 -19.96
CA GLY A 185 -26.02 -19.37 -21.24
C GLY A 185 -24.63 -18.71 -21.14
N TRP A 186 -24.00 -18.67 -19.94
CA TRP A 186 -22.65 -18.14 -19.76
C TRP A 186 -21.94 -18.69 -18.53
N SER A 187 -20.62 -18.73 -18.60
CA SER A 187 -19.76 -18.95 -17.45
C SER A 187 -18.59 -17.96 -17.45
N ILE A 188 -18.12 -17.60 -16.26
CA ILE A 188 -17.06 -16.63 -16.03
C ILE A 188 -16.06 -17.21 -15.06
N GLU A 189 -14.78 -17.07 -15.41
CA GLU A 189 -13.66 -17.25 -14.50
C GLU A 189 -12.81 -15.98 -14.52
N ALA A 190 -12.38 -15.53 -13.33
CA ALA A 190 -11.50 -14.37 -13.19
C ALA A 190 -10.51 -14.53 -12.04
N PHE A 191 -9.37 -13.89 -12.16
CA PHE A 191 -8.47 -13.68 -11.03
C PHE A 191 -7.84 -12.28 -11.12
N SER A 192 -7.48 -11.76 -9.95
CA SER A 192 -6.71 -10.52 -9.81
C SER A 192 -5.70 -10.69 -8.67
N GLN A 193 -4.46 -10.27 -8.92
CA GLN A 193 -3.37 -10.37 -7.97
C GLN A 193 -2.56 -9.08 -8.03
N SER A 194 -2.60 -8.31 -6.93
CA SER A 194 -1.81 -7.10 -6.83
C SER A 194 -0.33 -7.40 -6.60
N ALA A 195 0.56 -6.61 -7.21
CA ALA A 195 2.01 -6.70 -7.02
C ALA A 195 2.47 -6.20 -5.64
N LYS A 196 1.77 -5.23 -5.05
CA LYS A 196 2.19 -4.53 -3.82
C LYS A 196 1.11 -4.44 -2.74
N GLY A 197 0.10 -5.31 -2.80
CA GLY A 197 -1.01 -5.33 -1.84
C GLY A 197 -2.12 -4.32 -2.10
N LEU A 198 -1.86 -3.28 -2.90
CA LEU A 198 -2.83 -2.30 -3.41
C LEU A 198 -2.60 -2.11 -4.91
N GLY A 199 -3.64 -2.31 -5.72
CA GLY A 199 -3.56 -2.29 -7.18
C GLY A 199 -4.39 -1.23 -7.87
N GLY A 200 -3.98 -0.87 -9.11
CA GLY A 200 -4.75 -0.09 -10.06
C GLY A 200 -5.76 -0.92 -10.85
N ASP A 201 -5.48 -2.19 -10.97
CA ASP A 201 -6.32 -3.14 -11.69
C ASP A 201 -7.68 -3.32 -11.05
N PHE A 202 -8.68 -3.48 -11.89
CA PHE A 202 -10.02 -3.89 -11.46
C PHE A 202 -10.68 -4.80 -12.50
N TYR A 203 -11.58 -5.64 -12.02
CA TYR A 203 -12.62 -6.26 -12.84
C TYR A 203 -13.97 -6.17 -12.13
N HIS A 204 -15.03 -6.19 -12.90
CA HIS A 204 -16.40 -6.16 -12.39
C HIS A 204 -17.27 -7.11 -13.17
N VAL A 205 -18.04 -7.93 -12.45
CA VAL A 205 -18.99 -8.90 -13.01
C VAL A 205 -20.32 -8.69 -12.33
N MET A 206 -21.34 -8.30 -13.08
CA MET A 206 -22.67 -8.02 -12.52
C MET A 206 -23.79 -8.52 -13.40
N PRO A 207 -24.50 -9.59 -13.00
CA PRO A 207 -25.81 -9.95 -13.55
C PRO A 207 -26.81 -8.82 -13.28
N LEU A 208 -27.51 -8.37 -14.34
CA LEU A 208 -28.46 -7.27 -14.23
C LEU A 208 -29.89 -7.82 -14.02
N PRO A 209 -30.77 -7.03 -13.36
CA PRO A 209 -32.15 -7.45 -13.13
C PRO A 209 -32.96 -7.77 -14.40
N ASP A 210 -32.57 -7.22 -15.54
CA ASP A 210 -33.22 -7.51 -16.86
C ASP A 210 -32.64 -8.74 -17.57
N GLY A 211 -31.77 -9.50 -16.91
CA GLY A 211 -31.16 -10.73 -17.42
C GLY A 211 -29.91 -10.53 -18.25
N ARG A 212 -29.51 -9.29 -18.52
CA ARG A 212 -28.21 -8.98 -19.13
C ARG A 212 -27.06 -9.15 -18.14
N LEU A 213 -25.86 -9.22 -18.67
CA LEU A 213 -24.63 -9.34 -17.87
C LEU A 213 -23.70 -8.19 -18.22
N PHE A 214 -23.30 -7.41 -17.20
CA PHE A 214 -22.28 -6.39 -17.33
C PHE A 214 -20.92 -6.94 -16.87
N LEU A 215 -19.90 -6.66 -17.66
CA LEU A 215 -18.50 -7.00 -17.38
C LEU A 215 -17.64 -5.78 -17.63
N ALA A 216 -16.62 -5.60 -16.81
CA ALA A 216 -15.57 -4.62 -17.03
C ALA A 216 -14.24 -5.17 -16.53
N LEU A 217 -13.16 -4.82 -17.20
CA LEU A 217 -11.79 -5.03 -16.76
C LEU A 217 -10.97 -3.82 -17.20
N GLY A 218 -10.06 -3.36 -16.36
CA GLY A 218 -9.20 -2.25 -16.71
C GLY A 218 -8.15 -1.96 -15.66
N ASP A 219 -7.33 -0.96 -15.95
CA ASP A 219 -6.27 -0.46 -15.11
C ASP A 219 -6.35 1.07 -14.95
N VAL A 220 -6.12 1.54 -13.74
CA VAL A 220 -6.06 2.95 -13.37
C VAL A 220 -4.62 3.42 -13.35
N SER A 221 -4.31 4.51 -14.03
CA SER A 221 -2.97 5.07 -14.10
C SER A 221 -2.35 5.33 -12.73
N GLY A 222 -1.14 4.78 -12.52
CA GLY A 222 -0.37 4.86 -11.28
C GLY A 222 -0.60 3.64 -10.38
N LYS A 223 0.14 3.58 -9.28
CA LYS A 223 0.15 2.42 -8.36
C LYS A 223 -0.10 2.85 -6.92
N GLY A 224 -0.43 1.89 -6.07
CA GLY A 224 -0.59 2.09 -4.63
C GLY A 224 -1.91 2.75 -4.24
N VAL A 225 -1.89 3.52 -3.15
CA VAL A 225 -3.10 4.04 -2.49
C VAL A 225 -3.96 4.89 -3.43
N ALA A 226 -3.36 5.77 -4.23
CA ALA A 226 -4.12 6.66 -5.12
C ALA A 226 -4.91 5.89 -6.19
N ALA A 227 -4.29 4.89 -6.82
CA ALA A 227 -4.95 4.02 -7.79
C ALA A 227 -6.05 3.19 -7.13
N SER A 228 -5.81 2.63 -5.94
CA SER A 228 -6.80 1.82 -5.21
C SER A 228 -8.04 2.61 -4.77
N VAL A 229 -7.89 3.89 -4.42
CA VAL A 229 -9.04 4.78 -4.15
C VAL A 229 -9.87 4.98 -5.41
N LEU A 230 -9.23 5.19 -6.57
CA LEU A 230 -9.93 5.34 -7.84
C LEU A 230 -10.66 4.08 -8.27
N THR A 231 -10.05 2.91 -8.14
CA THR A 231 -10.71 1.63 -8.43
C THR A 231 -11.92 1.42 -7.53
N SER A 232 -11.84 1.81 -6.25
CA SER A 232 -12.95 1.72 -5.31
C SER A 232 -14.11 2.67 -5.68
N LEU A 233 -13.81 3.91 -6.07
CA LEU A 233 -14.80 4.87 -6.55
C LEU A 233 -15.47 4.39 -7.83
N LEU A 234 -14.68 3.90 -8.79
CA LEU A 234 -15.18 3.32 -10.03
C LEU A 234 -16.10 2.14 -9.77
N TRP A 235 -15.70 1.22 -8.87
CA TRP A 235 -16.52 0.10 -8.46
C TRP A 235 -17.90 0.56 -7.96
N GLY A 236 -17.95 1.61 -7.12
CA GLY A 236 -19.20 2.20 -6.64
C GLY A 236 -20.07 2.75 -7.78
N VAL A 237 -19.47 3.46 -8.75
CA VAL A 237 -20.19 3.98 -9.92
C VAL A 237 -20.77 2.84 -10.75
N LEU A 238 -19.96 1.80 -11.04
CA LEU A 238 -20.40 0.63 -11.82
C LEU A 238 -21.52 -0.13 -11.11
N GLN A 239 -21.45 -0.27 -9.78
CA GLN A 239 -22.44 -1.00 -8.99
C GLN A 239 -23.84 -0.35 -9.00
N PHE A 240 -23.92 1.00 -9.02
CA PHE A 240 -25.17 1.72 -8.88
C PHE A 240 -25.69 2.36 -10.20
N TYR A 241 -24.96 2.16 -11.32
CA TYR A 241 -25.38 2.71 -12.60
C TYR A 241 -26.63 2.04 -13.14
N ASP A 242 -27.53 2.83 -13.76
CA ASP A 242 -28.69 2.31 -14.48
C ASP A 242 -28.30 1.89 -15.91
N TYR A 243 -28.00 0.62 -16.11
CA TYR A 243 -27.55 0.05 -17.39
C TYR A 243 -28.58 0.11 -18.54
N ARG A 244 -29.82 0.47 -18.26
CA ARG A 244 -30.80 0.80 -19.30
C ARG A 244 -30.40 2.04 -20.10
N LYS A 245 -29.60 2.92 -19.53
CA LYS A 245 -29.06 4.12 -20.21
C LYS A 245 -27.92 3.82 -21.18
N GLY A 246 -27.41 2.57 -21.19
CA GLY A 246 -26.38 2.07 -22.10
C GLY A 246 -24.94 2.45 -21.75
N LEU A 247 -23.98 1.71 -22.33
CA LEU A 247 -22.55 1.88 -22.04
C LEU A 247 -22.00 3.26 -22.44
N LYS A 248 -22.44 3.82 -23.58
CA LYS A 248 -21.94 5.12 -24.05
C LYS A 248 -22.12 6.23 -23.00
N ARG A 249 -23.29 6.25 -22.35
CA ARG A 249 -23.58 7.24 -21.31
C ARG A 249 -22.80 6.97 -20.03
N LEU A 250 -22.65 5.72 -19.63
CA LEU A 250 -21.80 5.32 -18.51
C LEU A 250 -20.39 5.88 -18.68
N LEU A 251 -19.76 5.55 -19.82
CA LEU A 251 -18.37 5.94 -20.10
C LEU A 251 -18.18 7.45 -20.19
N ALA A 252 -19.12 8.17 -20.79
CA ALA A 252 -19.10 9.65 -20.80
C ALA A 252 -19.17 10.24 -19.38
N GLN A 253 -20.01 9.69 -18.51
CA GLN A 253 -20.12 10.13 -17.12
C GLN A 253 -18.86 9.80 -16.31
N VAL A 254 -18.26 8.61 -16.48
CA VAL A 254 -17.00 8.24 -15.84
C VAL A 254 -15.87 9.15 -16.30
N ASN A 255 -15.77 9.41 -17.61
CA ASN A 255 -14.78 10.34 -18.18
C ASN A 255 -14.89 11.74 -17.57
N GLU A 256 -16.10 12.29 -17.57
CA GLU A 256 -16.36 13.61 -17.00
C GLU A 256 -16.01 13.67 -15.51
N ALA A 257 -16.39 12.63 -14.74
CA ALA A 257 -16.08 12.56 -13.31
C ALA A 257 -14.57 12.48 -13.04
N LEU A 258 -13.83 11.67 -13.79
CA LEU A 258 -12.37 11.57 -13.68
C LEU A 258 -11.70 12.92 -13.93
N ILE A 259 -12.05 13.60 -15.02
CA ILE A 259 -11.43 14.87 -15.38
C ILE A 259 -11.74 15.96 -14.36
N ARG A 260 -12.99 16.06 -13.90
CA ARG A 260 -13.39 17.05 -12.89
C ARG A 260 -12.71 16.84 -11.54
N THR A 261 -12.43 15.58 -11.20
CA THR A 261 -11.84 15.25 -9.89
C THR A 261 -10.32 15.30 -9.91
N PHE A 262 -9.69 14.86 -11.00
CA PHE A 262 -8.24 14.66 -11.05
C PHE A 262 -7.53 15.57 -12.08
N HIS A 263 -8.24 16.49 -12.71
CA HIS A 263 -7.67 17.52 -13.59
C HIS A 263 -6.67 16.98 -14.63
N LEU A 264 -6.98 15.84 -15.25
CA LEU A 264 -6.15 15.11 -16.24
C LEU A 264 -4.89 14.41 -15.65
N GLU A 265 -4.71 14.42 -14.35
CA GLU A 265 -3.56 13.72 -13.71
C GLU A 265 -3.75 12.21 -13.63
N LYS A 266 -4.99 11.74 -13.75
CA LYS A 266 -5.35 10.33 -13.67
C LYS A 266 -6.24 9.93 -14.83
N TYR A 267 -5.94 8.78 -15.39
CA TYR A 267 -6.72 8.18 -16.46
C TYR A 267 -6.97 6.70 -16.19
N LEU A 268 -7.88 6.13 -16.93
CA LEU A 268 -8.30 4.74 -16.83
C LEU A 268 -8.30 4.12 -18.22
N THR A 269 -7.57 3.02 -18.40
CA THR A 269 -7.76 2.11 -19.52
C THR A 269 -8.69 0.99 -19.13
N GLY A 270 -9.56 0.54 -20.04
CA GLY A 270 -10.46 -0.56 -19.69
C GLY A 270 -11.34 -0.99 -20.84
N ILE A 271 -11.86 -2.19 -20.73
CA ILE A 271 -12.85 -2.74 -21.63
C ILE A 271 -14.15 -2.97 -20.87
N PHE A 272 -15.24 -2.50 -21.45
CA PHE A 272 -16.58 -2.53 -20.86
C PHE A 272 -17.53 -3.28 -21.77
N LEU A 273 -18.24 -4.27 -21.22
CA LEU A 273 -19.04 -5.21 -21.96
C LEU A 273 -20.45 -5.29 -21.37
N LEU A 274 -21.43 -5.42 -22.23
CA LEU A 274 -22.81 -5.71 -21.87
C LEU A 274 -23.34 -6.84 -22.79
N LEU A 275 -23.51 -8.03 -22.21
CA LEU A 275 -23.98 -9.21 -22.88
C LEU A 275 -25.47 -9.39 -22.61
N ASP A 276 -26.24 -9.66 -23.66
CA ASP A 276 -27.55 -10.29 -23.56
C ASP A 276 -27.39 -11.81 -23.82
N PRO A 277 -27.45 -12.66 -22.78
CA PRO A 277 -27.21 -14.09 -22.96
C PRO A 277 -28.23 -14.78 -23.83
N LYS A 278 -29.49 -14.27 -23.88
CA LYS A 278 -30.57 -14.86 -24.67
C LYS A 278 -30.36 -14.70 -26.18
N THR A 279 -29.95 -13.49 -26.58
CA THR A 279 -29.66 -13.16 -27.98
C THR A 279 -28.22 -13.37 -28.36
N ARG A 280 -27.31 -13.49 -27.36
CA ARG A 280 -25.86 -13.49 -27.49
C ARG A 280 -25.31 -12.22 -28.13
N GLU A 281 -26.09 -11.15 -28.08
CA GLU A 281 -25.64 -9.82 -28.50
C GLU A 281 -24.68 -9.25 -27.45
N LEU A 282 -23.46 -8.90 -27.85
CA LEU A 282 -22.44 -8.26 -27.05
C LEU A 282 -22.32 -6.81 -27.49
N THR A 283 -22.59 -5.87 -26.58
CA THR A 283 -22.26 -4.46 -26.72
C THR A 283 -20.99 -4.19 -25.95
N LEU A 284 -20.00 -3.53 -26.56
CA LEU A 284 -18.72 -3.30 -25.92
C LEU A 284 -18.09 -1.97 -26.30
N ALA A 285 -17.18 -1.51 -25.43
CA ALA A 285 -16.29 -0.38 -25.68
C ALA A 285 -14.92 -0.70 -25.11
N ASP A 286 -13.88 -0.50 -25.90
CA ASP A 286 -12.49 -0.56 -25.49
C ASP A 286 -11.99 0.89 -25.32
N MET A 287 -11.62 1.25 -24.11
CA MET A 287 -11.17 2.59 -23.72
C MET A 287 -9.65 2.60 -23.59
N GLY A 288 -8.96 2.33 -24.71
CA GLY A 288 -7.48 2.34 -24.75
C GLY A 288 -6.82 1.14 -24.09
N HIS A 289 -7.56 0.06 -23.82
CA HIS A 289 -7.05 -1.12 -23.10
C HIS A 289 -6.27 -2.08 -24.00
N GLY A 290 -6.85 -2.50 -25.13
CA GLY A 290 -6.18 -3.28 -26.18
C GLY A 290 -5.99 -4.77 -25.89
N HIS A 291 -6.10 -5.23 -24.66
CA HIS A 291 -5.79 -6.62 -24.24
C HIS A 291 -7.07 -7.47 -24.20
N SER A 292 -7.54 -7.86 -25.38
CA SER A 292 -8.74 -8.68 -25.51
C SER A 292 -8.71 -9.63 -26.70
N TRP A 293 -9.10 -10.89 -26.47
CA TRP A 293 -9.09 -11.95 -27.47
C TRP A 293 -10.41 -12.74 -27.47
N LEU A 294 -10.85 -13.09 -28.66
CA LEU A 294 -11.93 -14.03 -28.86
C LEU A 294 -11.37 -15.35 -29.40
N VAL A 295 -11.59 -16.44 -28.65
CA VAL A 295 -11.26 -17.80 -29.06
C VAL A 295 -12.51 -18.49 -29.55
N ARG A 296 -12.51 -18.92 -30.81
CA ARG A 296 -13.60 -19.65 -31.47
C ARG A 296 -13.04 -20.88 -32.17
N GLY A 297 -13.56 -22.06 -31.83
CA GLY A 297 -13.09 -23.31 -32.41
C GLY A 297 -11.59 -23.56 -32.24
N GLY A 298 -11.01 -23.15 -31.09
CA GLY A 298 -9.59 -23.30 -30.80
C GLY A 298 -8.67 -22.33 -31.54
N LYS A 299 -9.20 -21.33 -32.23
CA LYS A 299 -8.45 -20.26 -32.90
C LYS A 299 -8.72 -18.93 -32.22
N ALA A 300 -7.67 -18.20 -31.86
CA ALA A 300 -7.79 -16.89 -31.28
C ALA A 300 -7.69 -15.78 -32.33
N ARG A 301 -8.45 -14.73 -32.10
CA ARG A 301 -8.34 -13.47 -32.85
C ARG A 301 -8.47 -12.31 -31.87
N PRO A 302 -7.71 -11.20 -32.05
CA PRO A 302 -7.89 -10.02 -31.23
C PRO A 302 -9.32 -9.46 -31.42
N LEU A 303 -9.93 -9.02 -30.32
CA LEU A 303 -11.22 -8.38 -30.37
C LEU A 303 -11.03 -6.90 -30.75
N ARG A 304 -10.89 -6.65 -32.04
CA ARG A 304 -10.70 -5.30 -32.59
C ARG A 304 -11.86 -4.91 -33.47
N PHE A 305 -12.24 -3.65 -33.46
CA PHE A 305 -13.32 -3.10 -34.25
C PHE A 305 -12.77 -2.01 -35.18
N PRO A 306 -13.30 -1.88 -36.43
CA PRO A 306 -12.88 -0.82 -37.33
C PRO A 306 -13.32 0.53 -36.78
N GLY A 307 -12.39 1.45 -36.62
CA GLY A 307 -12.69 2.84 -36.31
C GLY A 307 -13.32 3.57 -37.52
N PRO A 308 -13.85 4.79 -37.28
CA PRO A 308 -14.54 5.57 -38.33
C PRO A 308 -13.64 5.91 -39.52
N THR A 309 -12.35 5.83 -39.41
CA THR A 309 -11.34 6.20 -40.43
C THR A 309 -10.45 5.01 -40.86
N GLY A 310 -10.85 3.76 -40.55
CA GLY A 310 -10.01 2.57 -40.82
C GLY A 310 -8.84 2.38 -39.82
N ALA A 311 -8.66 3.27 -38.85
CA ALA A 311 -7.79 3.07 -37.69
C ALA A 311 -8.37 2.03 -36.73
N SER A 312 -7.59 1.56 -35.75
CA SER A 312 -8.12 0.64 -34.72
C SER A 312 -9.31 1.30 -34.01
N GLY A 313 -10.39 0.54 -33.80
CA GLY A 313 -11.62 1.04 -33.15
C GLY A 313 -11.50 1.21 -31.63
N MET A 314 -10.30 1.39 -31.08
CA MET A 314 -10.10 1.74 -29.69
C MET A 314 -10.40 3.22 -29.46
N ASN A 315 -11.08 3.49 -28.35
CA ASN A 315 -11.22 4.86 -27.87
C ASN A 315 -9.92 5.30 -27.15
N LEU A 316 -9.83 6.58 -26.85
CA LEU A 316 -8.85 7.06 -25.90
C LEU A 316 -9.17 6.56 -24.48
N PRO A 317 -8.19 6.45 -23.58
CA PRO A 317 -8.44 6.20 -22.16
C PRO A 317 -9.42 7.22 -21.56
N LEU A 318 -10.18 6.80 -20.56
CA LEU A 318 -11.08 7.71 -19.83
C LEU A 318 -10.23 8.63 -18.93
N GLY A 319 -10.61 9.90 -18.85
CA GLY A 319 -9.95 10.89 -18.00
C GLY A 319 -8.91 11.77 -18.70
N ILE A 320 -8.69 11.61 -20.00
CA ILE A 320 -7.66 12.39 -20.74
C ILE A 320 -8.22 13.43 -21.72
N ASP A 321 -9.49 13.33 -22.09
CA ASP A 321 -10.09 14.26 -23.06
C ASP A 321 -11.54 14.60 -22.65
N LEU A 322 -11.83 15.91 -22.46
CA LEU A 322 -13.16 16.42 -22.08
C LEU A 322 -14.21 16.20 -23.18
N GLU A 323 -13.78 16.24 -24.45
CA GLU A 323 -14.66 16.11 -25.61
C GLU A 323 -14.83 14.64 -26.06
N LEU A 324 -14.27 13.68 -25.28
CA LEU A 324 -14.34 12.26 -25.59
C LEU A 324 -15.78 11.80 -25.81
N THR A 325 -16.06 11.32 -27.02
CA THR A 325 -17.31 10.66 -27.36
C THR A 325 -17.07 9.16 -27.50
N PRO A 326 -17.34 8.34 -26.45
CA PRO A 326 -17.06 6.91 -26.50
C PRO A 326 -17.73 6.21 -27.67
N GLN A 327 -16.97 5.47 -28.47
CA GLN A 327 -17.48 4.59 -29.50
C GLN A 327 -17.84 3.23 -28.87
N VAL A 328 -19.03 2.77 -29.18
CA VAL A 328 -19.57 1.52 -28.65
C VAL A 328 -19.92 0.62 -29.84
N TYR A 329 -19.46 -0.62 -29.78
CA TYR A 329 -19.60 -1.60 -30.85
C TYR A 329 -20.58 -2.70 -30.45
N ARG A 330 -21.20 -3.30 -31.44
CA ARG A 330 -22.06 -4.47 -31.25
C ARG A 330 -21.59 -5.63 -32.09
N THR A 331 -21.61 -6.81 -31.52
CA THR A 331 -21.33 -8.08 -32.20
C THR A 331 -22.18 -9.18 -31.62
N ARG A 332 -22.26 -10.32 -32.30
CA ARG A 332 -22.97 -11.49 -31.80
C ARG A 332 -21.97 -12.61 -31.54
N LEU A 333 -21.97 -13.11 -30.31
CA LEU A 333 -21.20 -14.28 -29.93
C LEU A 333 -21.92 -15.58 -30.38
N GLN A 334 -21.16 -16.66 -30.45
CA GLN A 334 -21.64 -17.99 -30.73
C GLN A 334 -21.46 -18.90 -29.52
N THR A 335 -22.29 -19.93 -29.40
CA THR A 335 -22.08 -20.99 -28.40
C THR A 335 -20.66 -21.56 -28.54
N GLY A 336 -19.95 -21.69 -27.42
CA GLY A 336 -18.55 -22.14 -27.37
C GLY A 336 -17.51 -21.03 -27.58
N ASP A 337 -17.92 -19.78 -27.83
CA ASP A 337 -16.99 -18.65 -27.84
C ASP A 337 -16.43 -18.42 -26.45
N LEU A 338 -15.11 -18.21 -26.38
CA LEU A 338 -14.40 -17.80 -25.16
C LEU A 338 -13.79 -16.41 -25.38
N LEU A 339 -14.26 -15.43 -24.63
CA LEU A 339 -13.74 -14.09 -24.61
C LEU A 339 -12.74 -13.97 -23.46
N CYS A 340 -11.52 -13.53 -23.75
CA CYS A 340 -10.43 -13.37 -22.80
C CYS A 340 -10.04 -11.90 -22.71
N LEU A 341 -10.01 -11.36 -21.50
CA LEU A 341 -9.59 -10.00 -21.17
C LEU A 341 -8.50 -10.08 -20.09
N TYR A 342 -7.48 -9.24 -20.17
CA TYR A 342 -6.40 -9.22 -19.17
C TYR A 342 -5.69 -7.86 -19.15
N THR A 343 -5.00 -7.58 -18.07
CA THR A 343 -4.15 -6.38 -17.93
C THR A 343 -2.73 -6.65 -18.41
N ASP A 344 -1.99 -5.59 -18.75
CA ASP A 344 -0.64 -5.64 -19.29
C ASP A 344 0.36 -6.33 -18.34
N GLY A 345 0.18 -6.23 -17.01
CA GLY A 345 1.01 -6.94 -16.05
C GLY A 345 1.08 -8.46 -16.26
N LEU A 346 0.10 -9.06 -16.96
CA LEU A 346 0.18 -10.48 -17.37
C LEU A 346 1.23 -10.70 -18.46
N THR A 347 1.31 -9.80 -19.44
CA THR A 347 2.17 -9.93 -20.61
C THR A 347 3.55 -9.33 -20.44
N GLU A 348 3.67 -8.28 -19.62
CA GLU A 348 4.90 -7.53 -19.37
C GLU A 348 5.73 -8.09 -18.20
N GLN A 349 5.27 -9.15 -17.52
CA GLN A 349 6.07 -9.80 -16.49
C GLN A 349 7.35 -10.38 -17.09
N GLU A 350 8.50 -9.89 -16.64
CA GLU A 350 9.81 -10.36 -17.07
C GLU A 350 10.26 -11.62 -16.31
N ASN A 351 11.12 -12.41 -16.96
CA ASN A 351 11.88 -13.49 -16.38
C ASN A 351 13.31 -13.02 -15.97
N GLU A 352 14.13 -13.95 -15.48
CA GLU A 352 15.51 -13.65 -15.06
C GLU A 352 16.43 -13.19 -16.21
N ALA A 353 16.04 -13.42 -17.47
CA ALA A 353 16.75 -12.95 -18.66
C ALA A 353 16.25 -11.59 -19.18
N GLY A 354 15.24 -11.00 -18.53
CA GLY A 354 14.59 -9.76 -18.96
C GLY A 354 13.65 -9.95 -20.16
N GLU A 355 13.17 -11.17 -20.39
CA GLU A 355 12.21 -11.46 -21.46
C GLU A 355 10.80 -11.41 -20.89
N GLU A 356 9.89 -10.72 -21.57
CA GLU A 356 8.47 -10.64 -21.21
C GLU A 356 7.76 -11.98 -21.43
N PHE A 357 6.73 -12.27 -20.61
CA PHE A 357 5.85 -13.43 -20.80
C PHE A 357 5.17 -13.41 -22.16
N GLY A 358 4.73 -12.24 -22.58
CA GLY A 358 4.28 -11.94 -23.91
C GLY A 358 2.87 -12.47 -24.25
N GLU A 359 2.22 -11.76 -25.15
CA GLU A 359 0.85 -12.06 -25.60
C GLU A 359 0.71 -13.46 -26.24
N VAL A 360 1.76 -13.93 -26.92
CA VAL A 360 1.77 -15.25 -27.57
C VAL A 360 1.58 -16.39 -26.55
N ALA A 361 2.18 -16.27 -25.37
CA ALA A 361 2.03 -17.27 -24.30
C ALA A 361 0.58 -17.30 -23.78
N VAL A 362 -0.01 -16.14 -23.54
CA VAL A 362 -1.42 -15.98 -23.12
C VAL A 362 -2.36 -16.62 -24.12
N VAL A 363 -2.24 -16.25 -25.40
CA VAL A 363 -3.10 -16.76 -26.49
C VAL A 363 -2.96 -18.27 -26.66
N ARG A 364 -1.75 -18.81 -26.52
CA ARG A 364 -1.49 -20.26 -26.58
C ARG A 364 -2.23 -21.01 -25.48
N GLN A 365 -2.23 -20.49 -24.24
CA GLN A 365 -2.97 -21.09 -23.14
C GLN A 365 -4.49 -21.00 -23.39
N ALA A 366 -5.00 -19.86 -23.83
CA ALA A 366 -6.42 -19.68 -24.13
C ALA A 366 -6.91 -20.65 -25.22
N CYS A 367 -6.14 -20.84 -26.29
CA CYS A 367 -6.48 -21.81 -27.35
C CYS A 367 -6.44 -23.26 -26.83
N ARG A 368 -5.43 -23.61 -26.03
CA ARG A 368 -5.25 -24.96 -25.46
C ARG A 368 -6.43 -25.34 -24.55
N HIS A 369 -6.89 -24.40 -23.74
CA HIS A 369 -7.95 -24.62 -22.76
C HIS A 369 -9.33 -24.18 -23.24
N SER A 370 -9.51 -23.92 -24.55
CA SER A 370 -10.81 -23.47 -25.11
C SER A 370 -11.97 -24.44 -24.91
N LYS A 371 -11.68 -25.74 -24.65
CA LYS A 371 -12.67 -26.77 -24.34
C LYS A 371 -12.86 -27.04 -22.84
N THR A 372 -11.93 -26.55 -22.01
CA THR A 372 -11.91 -26.68 -20.56
C THR A 372 -11.57 -25.33 -19.95
N PRO A 373 -12.39 -24.27 -20.21
CA PRO A 373 -12.04 -22.90 -19.85
C PRO A 373 -11.92 -22.69 -18.33
N GLU A 374 -12.56 -23.52 -17.52
CA GLU A 374 -12.45 -23.50 -16.07
C GLU A 374 -11.02 -23.78 -15.57
N ALA A 375 -10.21 -24.49 -16.34
CA ALA A 375 -8.82 -24.80 -16.02
C ALA A 375 -7.83 -23.70 -16.49
N LEU A 376 -8.27 -22.78 -17.35
CA LEU A 376 -7.40 -21.77 -17.96
C LEU A 376 -6.78 -20.80 -16.95
N PRO A 377 -7.50 -20.28 -15.94
CA PRO A 377 -6.90 -19.37 -14.96
C PRO A 377 -5.74 -20.02 -14.18
N ASP A 378 -5.90 -21.27 -13.76
CA ASP A 378 -4.84 -21.99 -13.04
C ASP A 378 -3.63 -22.26 -13.93
N ALA A 379 -3.85 -22.66 -15.17
CA ALA A 379 -2.80 -22.87 -16.16
C ALA A 379 -2.02 -21.58 -16.48
N LEU A 380 -2.70 -20.43 -16.51
CA LEU A 380 -2.06 -19.13 -16.69
C LEU A 380 -1.19 -18.76 -15.47
N VAL A 381 -1.75 -18.89 -14.28
CA VAL A 381 -1.00 -18.57 -13.03
C VAL A 381 0.23 -19.47 -12.91
N GLU A 382 0.11 -20.76 -13.18
CA GLU A 382 1.23 -21.69 -13.12
C GLU A 382 2.30 -21.38 -14.18
N THR A 383 1.88 -21.14 -15.43
CA THR A 383 2.82 -20.82 -16.52
C THR A 383 3.52 -19.49 -16.29
N LEU A 384 2.80 -18.49 -15.77
CA LEU A 384 3.37 -17.19 -15.39
C LEU A 384 4.38 -17.34 -14.26
N ALA A 385 4.07 -18.12 -13.22
CA ALA A 385 4.98 -18.38 -12.11
C ALA A 385 6.25 -19.11 -12.56
N GLN A 386 6.14 -20.08 -13.47
CA GLN A 386 7.29 -20.75 -14.08
C GLN A 386 8.16 -19.80 -14.90
N HIS A 387 7.55 -18.88 -15.65
CA HIS A 387 8.27 -17.85 -16.43
C HIS A 387 8.97 -16.84 -15.52
N GLN A 388 8.28 -16.34 -14.51
CA GLN A 388 8.75 -15.32 -13.57
C GLN A 388 9.98 -15.79 -12.77
N GLY A 389 10.04 -17.07 -12.37
CA GLY A 389 11.12 -17.62 -11.54
C GLY A 389 11.23 -16.89 -10.19
N THR A 390 12.41 -16.33 -9.90
CA THR A 390 12.68 -15.59 -8.65
C THR A 390 12.39 -14.10 -8.74
N ILE A 391 12.06 -13.58 -9.94
CA ILE A 391 11.77 -12.15 -10.14
C ILE A 391 10.45 -11.79 -9.44
N PRO A 392 10.40 -10.73 -8.62
CA PRO A 392 9.17 -10.29 -8.01
C PRO A 392 8.18 -9.80 -9.09
N ARG A 393 6.89 -9.86 -8.77
CA ARG A 393 5.86 -9.33 -9.66
C ARG A 393 6.05 -7.84 -9.88
N LEU A 394 6.09 -7.42 -11.15
CA LEU A 394 6.38 -6.04 -11.55
C LEU A 394 5.13 -5.16 -11.54
N ASP A 395 3.98 -5.74 -11.92
CA ASP A 395 2.69 -5.06 -11.94
C ASP A 395 1.54 -5.94 -11.49
N ASP A 396 0.37 -5.34 -11.29
CA ASP A 396 -0.87 -6.04 -11.00
C ASP A 396 -1.24 -6.93 -12.18
N VAL A 397 -1.78 -8.11 -11.91
CA VAL A 397 -2.17 -9.07 -12.94
C VAL A 397 -3.63 -9.40 -12.76
N THR A 398 -4.44 -9.06 -13.75
CA THR A 398 -5.85 -9.33 -13.74
C THR A 398 -6.29 -10.06 -15.02
N TRP A 399 -7.08 -11.10 -14.85
CA TRP A 399 -7.67 -11.92 -15.89
C TRP A 399 -9.18 -12.01 -15.71
N LEU A 400 -9.91 -11.88 -16.79
CA LEU A 400 -11.36 -12.11 -16.84
C LEU A 400 -11.71 -12.85 -18.14
N GLN A 401 -12.36 -13.99 -18.04
CA GLN A 401 -12.87 -14.70 -19.20
C GLN A 401 -14.37 -14.93 -19.12
N LEU A 402 -15.02 -14.87 -20.26
CA LEU A 402 -16.43 -15.17 -20.47
C LEU A 402 -16.55 -16.27 -21.52
N GLN A 403 -17.18 -17.38 -21.16
CA GLN A 403 -17.62 -18.40 -22.12
C GLN A 403 -19.12 -18.29 -22.37
N VAL A 404 -19.53 -18.39 -23.64
CA VAL A 404 -20.92 -18.48 -24.05
C VAL A 404 -21.32 -19.95 -24.19
N GLU A 405 -22.33 -20.37 -23.46
CA GLU A 405 -22.83 -21.74 -23.42
C GLU A 405 -24.01 -21.96 -24.41
#